data_ca82984ac82a1876d9eb9fb29b0981ef
#
_entry.id   ca82984ac82a1876d9eb9fb29b0981ef
#
_cell.length_a   1.000
_cell.length_b   1.000
_cell.length_c   1.000
_cell.angle_alpha   90.00
_cell.angle_beta   90.00
_cell.angle_gamma   90.00
#
_symmetry.space_group_name_H-M   'P 1'
#
loop_
_entity.id
_entity.type
_entity.pdbx_description
1 polymer ?
#
loop_
_entity_poly.entity_id
_entity_poly.type
_entity_poly.pdbx_seq_one_letter_code
_entity_poly.pdbx_strand_id
1 'polypeptide(L)'
;MIALDTNVVVRFLTQDDPAQSAQATALFARLTESEPGFLCREVVVELVWVLERAYVLPRQDIAAALDGLLAARELVVEAPDRTGLAVERYRRGGAGFSDHMIALAARDAGCRATLSFDRKAVAQAGMAAVPAPS
;
A
#
# COMPACT_ATOMS: atom_id res chain seq x y z
N MET A 1 8.77 7.80 -17.41
CA MET A 1 8.33 7.27 -16.12
C MET A 1 9.34 6.25 -15.63
N ILE A 2 9.67 6.28 -14.35
CA ILE A 2 10.66 5.37 -13.76
C ILE A 2 10.03 4.66 -12.56
N ALA A 3 10.18 3.34 -12.49
CA ALA A 3 9.64 2.56 -11.37
C ALA A 3 10.56 2.67 -10.16
N LEU A 4 9.97 2.73 -8.98
CA LEU A 4 10.69 2.80 -7.71
C LEU A 4 10.46 1.53 -6.91
N ASP A 5 11.55 0.95 -6.40
CA ASP A 5 11.45 -0.19 -5.51
C ASP A 5 11.09 0.27 -4.09
N THR A 6 10.62 -0.66 -3.27
CA THR A 6 10.17 -0.39 -1.91
C THR A 6 11.22 0.34 -1.08
N ASN A 7 12.47 -0.12 -1.13
CA ASN A 7 13.53 0.47 -0.30
C ASN A 7 13.81 1.95 -0.64
N VAL A 8 13.61 2.35 -1.90
CA VAL A 8 13.77 3.76 -2.29
C VAL A 8 12.69 4.61 -1.61
N VAL A 9 11.45 4.14 -1.61
CA VAL A 9 10.34 4.84 -0.96
C VAL A 9 10.53 4.88 0.56
N VAL A 10 10.94 3.75 1.16
CA VAL A 10 11.23 3.67 2.61
C VAL A 10 12.29 4.70 3.00
N ARG A 11 13.40 4.78 2.27
CA ARG A 11 14.46 5.74 2.58
C ARG A 11 14.01 7.19 2.45
N PHE A 12 13.16 7.46 1.47
CA PHE A 12 12.58 8.79 1.30
C PHE A 12 11.66 9.15 2.48
N LEU A 13 10.80 8.22 2.90
CA LEU A 13 9.81 8.49 3.95
C LEU A 13 10.44 8.54 5.34
N THR A 14 11.40 7.67 5.66
CA THR A 14 11.91 7.50 7.02
C THR A 14 13.16 8.30 7.33
N GLN A 15 13.96 8.62 6.33
CA GLN A 15 15.19 9.44 6.47
C GLN A 15 16.19 8.89 7.50
N ASP A 16 16.19 7.56 7.70
CA ASP A 16 16.99 6.91 8.76
C ASP A 16 18.38 6.47 8.32
N ASP A 17 18.66 6.47 7.02
CA ASP A 17 19.99 6.19 6.47
C ASP A 17 20.46 7.46 5.75
N PRO A 18 21.45 8.20 6.31
CA PRO A 18 21.80 9.50 5.77
C PRO A 18 22.19 9.48 4.28
N ALA A 19 22.99 8.50 3.85
CA ALA A 19 23.46 8.43 2.47
C ALA A 19 22.32 8.05 1.51
N GLN A 20 21.59 6.98 1.82
CA GLN A 20 20.50 6.52 0.96
C GLN A 20 19.31 7.48 0.98
N SER A 21 19.02 8.08 2.13
CA SER A 21 17.94 9.05 2.24
C SER A 21 18.23 10.30 1.43
N ALA A 22 19.48 10.76 1.41
CA ALA A 22 19.88 11.89 0.58
C ALA A 22 19.73 11.56 -0.92
N GLN A 23 20.12 10.35 -1.33
CA GLN A 23 19.96 9.89 -2.70
C GLN A 23 18.47 9.79 -3.10
N ALA A 24 17.64 9.22 -2.21
CA ALA A 24 16.20 9.11 -2.44
C ALA A 24 15.55 10.49 -2.54
N THR A 25 15.89 11.41 -1.64
CA THR A 25 15.38 12.78 -1.67
C THR A 25 15.74 13.49 -2.96
N ALA A 26 16.99 13.35 -3.41
CA ALA A 26 17.46 13.95 -4.68
C ALA A 26 16.71 13.34 -5.87
N LEU A 27 16.45 12.04 -5.85
CA LEU A 27 15.68 11.37 -6.90
C LEU A 27 14.25 11.91 -6.95
N PHE A 28 13.55 11.93 -5.82
CA PHE A 28 12.18 12.43 -5.75
C PHE A 28 12.07 13.90 -6.20
N ALA A 29 13.08 14.72 -5.88
CA ALA A 29 13.10 16.11 -6.30
C ALA A 29 13.17 16.29 -7.82
N ARG A 30 13.64 15.28 -8.55
CA ARG A 30 13.74 15.30 -10.03
C ARG A 30 12.51 14.74 -10.72
N LEU A 31 11.61 14.07 -9.99
CA LEU A 31 10.37 13.54 -10.57
C LEU A 31 9.42 14.69 -10.89
N THR A 32 8.69 14.56 -11.99
CA THR A 32 7.71 15.54 -12.43
C THR A 32 6.46 14.82 -12.94
N GLU A 33 5.39 15.56 -13.21
CA GLU A 33 4.17 14.98 -13.82
C GLU A 33 4.46 14.36 -15.18
N SER A 34 5.38 14.93 -15.96
CA SER A 34 5.75 14.42 -17.28
C SER A 34 6.74 13.26 -17.22
N GLU A 35 7.55 13.18 -16.16
CA GLU A 35 8.51 12.12 -15.91
C GLU A 35 8.30 11.59 -14.48
N PRO A 36 7.18 10.91 -14.21
CA PRO A 36 6.84 10.52 -12.86
C PRO A 36 7.55 9.25 -12.40
N GLY A 37 7.53 9.04 -11.09
CA GLY A 37 7.86 7.76 -10.49
C GLY A 37 6.65 6.86 -10.46
N PHE A 38 6.85 5.56 -10.72
CA PHE A 38 5.79 4.55 -10.70
C PHE A 38 5.93 3.65 -9.48
N LEU A 39 4.83 3.48 -8.75
CA LEU A 39 4.72 2.57 -7.62
C LEU A 39 3.70 1.48 -7.96
N CYS A 40 4.19 0.26 -8.17
CA CYS A 40 3.28 -0.86 -8.41
C CYS A 40 2.61 -1.29 -7.09
N ARG A 41 1.52 -2.03 -7.19
CA ARG A 41 0.76 -2.49 -6.02
C ARG A 41 1.60 -3.35 -5.09
N GLU A 42 2.52 -4.16 -5.62
CA GLU A 42 3.43 -4.97 -4.83
C GLU A 42 4.31 -4.10 -3.94
N VAL A 43 4.82 -3.00 -4.48
CA VAL A 43 5.62 -2.05 -3.71
C VAL A 43 4.78 -1.41 -2.60
N VAL A 44 3.54 -1.02 -2.89
CA VAL A 44 2.67 -0.40 -1.89
C VAL A 44 2.37 -1.37 -0.75
N VAL A 45 2.04 -2.62 -1.06
CA VAL A 45 1.78 -3.66 -0.04
C VAL A 45 3.02 -3.92 0.80
N GLU A 46 4.18 -4.08 0.16
CA GLU A 46 5.45 -4.30 0.86
C GLU A 46 5.84 -3.11 1.73
N LEU A 47 5.60 -1.90 1.24
CA LEU A 47 5.86 -0.67 1.98
C LEU A 47 5.10 -0.65 3.32
N VAL A 48 3.81 -0.95 3.28
CA VAL A 48 3.00 -1.00 4.51
C VAL A 48 3.57 -2.04 5.47
N TRP A 49 3.90 -3.23 4.96
CA TRP A 49 4.48 -4.29 5.78
C TRP A 49 5.80 -3.87 6.45
N VAL A 50 6.68 -3.21 5.70
CA VAL A 50 7.96 -2.71 6.24
C VAL A 50 7.74 -1.64 7.30
N LEU A 51 6.85 -0.69 7.05
CA LEU A 51 6.56 0.40 7.99
C LEU A 51 5.92 -0.14 9.28
N GLU A 52 5.11 -1.20 9.18
CA GLU A 52 4.54 -1.84 10.36
C GLU A 52 5.58 -2.64 11.16
N ARG A 53 6.37 -3.46 10.46
CA ARG A 53 7.25 -4.45 11.10
C ARG A 53 8.61 -3.91 11.50
N ALA A 54 9.26 -3.18 10.61
CA ALA A 54 10.60 -2.67 10.85
C ALA A 54 10.60 -1.33 11.59
N TYR A 55 9.62 -0.48 11.33
CA TYR A 55 9.54 0.85 11.93
C TYR A 55 8.48 0.97 13.02
N VAL A 56 7.62 -0.03 13.14
CA VAL A 56 6.56 -0.11 14.17
C VAL A 56 5.69 1.14 14.19
N LEU A 57 5.37 1.68 13.02
CA LEU A 57 4.52 2.87 12.92
C LEU A 57 3.04 2.50 13.11
N PRO A 58 2.26 3.38 13.76
CA PRO A 58 0.82 3.15 13.87
C PRO A 58 0.12 3.32 12.53
N ARG A 59 -1.06 2.69 12.40
CA ARG A 59 -1.85 2.73 11.17
C ARG A 59 -2.11 4.14 10.66
N GLN A 60 -2.38 5.08 11.55
CA GLN A 60 -2.65 6.47 11.17
C GLN A 60 -1.47 7.10 10.45
N ASP A 61 -0.25 6.85 10.92
CA ASP A 61 0.95 7.40 10.31
C ASP A 61 1.24 6.76 8.97
N ILE A 62 1.04 5.44 8.86
CA ILE A 62 1.21 4.71 7.62
C ILE A 62 0.17 5.19 6.59
N ALA A 63 -1.09 5.30 7.00
CA ALA A 63 -2.15 5.80 6.13
C ALA A 63 -1.86 7.23 5.64
N ALA A 64 -1.35 8.09 6.52
CA ALA A 64 -0.99 9.46 6.14
C ALA A 64 0.15 9.48 5.11
N ALA A 65 1.15 8.59 5.26
CA ALA A 65 2.23 8.46 4.28
C ALA A 65 1.69 8.01 2.93
N LEU A 66 0.78 7.02 2.91
CA LEU A 66 0.15 6.56 1.68
C LEU A 66 -0.72 7.64 1.03
N ASP A 67 -1.45 8.42 1.83
CA ASP A 67 -2.21 9.57 1.33
C ASP A 67 -1.30 10.55 0.58
N GLY A 68 -0.12 10.82 1.16
CA GLY A 68 0.86 11.70 0.53
C GLY A 68 1.37 11.17 -0.81
N LEU A 69 1.65 9.86 -0.88
CA LEU A 69 2.10 9.23 -2.12
C LEU A 69 1.00 9.25 -3.19
N LEU A 70 -0.25 8.99 -2.80
CA LEU A 70 -1.38 9.01 -3.72
C LEU A 70 -1.71 10.42 -4.23
N ALA A 71 -1.46 11.45 -3.41
CA ALA A 71 -1.74 12.83 -3.77
C ALA A 71 -0.61 13.48 -4.60
N ALA A 72 0.57 12.89 -4.61
CA ALA A 72 1.72 13.46 -5.30
C ALA A 72 1.56 13.39 -6.81
N ARG A 73 1.65 14.55 -7.49
CA ARG A 73 1.49 14.61 -8.94
C ARG A 73 2.64 13.98 -9.70
N GLU A 74 3.82 13.93 -9.09
CA GLU A 74 5.03 13.33 -9.64
C GLU A 74 5.10 11.82 -9.45
N LEU A 75 4.06 11.20 -8.86
CA LEU A 75 3.98 9.76 -8.67
C LEU A 75 2.73 9.19 -9.35
N VAL A 76 2.90 8.03 -9.96
CA VAL A 76 1.79 7.22 -10.48
C VAL A 76 1.72 5.96 -9.63
N VAL A 77 0.65 5.83 -8.86
CA VAL A 77 0.39 4.63 -8.06
C VAL A 77 -0.52 3.71 -8.87
N GLU A 78 -0.15 2.45 -9.00
CA GLU A 78 -0.94 1.47 -9.72
C GLU A 78 -2.31 1.28 -9.06
N ALA A 79 -3.37 1.21 -9.86
CA ALA A 79 -4.74 1.08 -9.40
C ALA A 79 -5.06 2.08 -8.26
N PRO A 80 -4.95 3.39 -8.52
CA PRO A 80 -5.01 4.39 -7.45
C PRO A 80 -6.35 4.41 -6.72
N ASP A 81 -7.46 4.15 -7.41
CA ASP A 81 -8.79 4.11 -6.77
C ASP A 81 -8.90 2.95 -5.78
N ARG A 82 -8.47 1.76 -6.20
CA ARG A 82 -8.43 0.58 -5.32
C ARG A 82 -7.50 0.80 -4.14
N THR A 83 -6.31 1.29 -4.40
CA THR A 83 -5.30 1.54 -3.37
C THR A 83 -5.82 2.57 -2.37
N GLY A 84 -6.42 3.66 -2.84
CA GLY A 84 -6.99 4.69 -1.99
C GLY A 84 -8.11 4.16 -1.10
N LEU A 85 -8.97 3.30 -1.64
CA LEU A 85 -10.04 2.67 -0.85
C LEU A 85 -9.47 1.70 0.20
N ALA A 86 -8.42 0.95 -0.16
CA ALA A 86 -7.73 0.08 0.79
C ALA A 86 -7.11 0.89 1.94
N VAL A 87 -6.51 2.03 1.65
CA VAL A 87 -5.96 2.94 2.67
C VAL A 87 -7.07 3.41 3.62
N GLU A 88 -8.22 3.82 3.09
CA GLU A 88 -9.36 4.26 3.91
C GLU A 88 -9.83 3.16 4.87
N ARG A 89 -9.98 1.94 4.38
CA ARG A 89 -10.39 0.81 5.19
C ARG A 89 -9.34 0.42 6.22
N TYR A 90 -8.08 0.42 5.81
CA TYR A 90 -6.95 0.14 6.69
C TYR A 90 -6.87 1.12 7.86
N ARG A 91 -7.05 2.39 7.58
CA ARG A 91 -7.02 3.48 8.56
C ARG A 91 -8.00 3.27 9.71
N ARG A 92 -9.15 2.66 9.42
CA ARG A 92 -10.20 2.41 10.41
C ARG A 92 -9.87 1.31 11.40
N GLY A 93 -8.79 0.55 11.18
CA GLY A 93 -8.41 -0.57 12.01
C GLY A 93 -9.00 -1.88 11.50
N GLY A 94 -8.77 -2.96 12.22
CA GLY A 94 -9.27 -4.28 11.87
C GLY A 94 -8.31 -5.06 10.97
N ALA A 95 -8.78 -5.52 9.80
CA ALA A 95 -7.99 -6.33 8.89
C ALA A 95 -6.76 -5.58 8.37
N GLY A 96 -5.77 -6.32 7.89
CA GLY A 96 -4.54 -5.76 7.36
C GLY A 96 -4.71 -5.11 6.00
N PHE A 97 -3.73 -4.28 5.62
CA PHE A 97 -3.76 -3.59 4.33
C PHE A 97 -3.81 -4.57 3.15
N SER A 98 -2.99 -5.64 3.19
CA SER A 98 -2.98 -6.64 2.13
C SER A 98 -4.33 -7.36 2.01
N ASP A 99 -5.04 -7.59 3.12
CA ASP A 99 -6.37 -8.19 3.08
C ASP A 99 -7.35 -7.33 2.30
N HIS A 100 -7.34 -6.02 2.54
CA HIS A 100 -8.17 -5.08 1.80
C HIS A 100 -7.79 -5.02 0.33
N MET A 101 -6.50 -5.02 0.02
CA MET A 101 -6.03 -5.02 -1.38
C MET A 101 -6.48 -6.26 -2.12
N ILE A 102 -6.39 -7.43 -1.49
CA ILE A 102 -6.82 -8.71 -2.08
C ILE A 102 -8.33 -8.69 -2.34
N ALA A 103 -9.12 -8.34 -1.33
CA ALA A 103 -10.58 -8.32 -1.45
C ALA A 103 -11.05 -7.34 -2.53
N LEU A 104 -10.45 -6.17 -2.60
CA LEU A 104 -10.80 -5.15 -3.59
C LEU A 104 -10.36 -5.55 -5.01
N ALA A 105 -9.19 -6.17 -5.14
CA ALA A 105 -8.74 -6.69 -6.43
C ALA A 105 -9.69 -7.77 -6.97
N ALA A 106 -10.14 -8.66 -6.08
CA ALA A 106 -11.11 -9.71 -6.44
C ALA A 106 -12.45 -9.09 -6.88
N ARG A 107 -12.94 -8.09 -6.16
CA ARG A 107 -14.16 -7.36 -6.53
C ARG A 107 -14.02 -6.74 -7.91
N ASP A 108 -12.91 -6.06 -8.17
CA ASP A 108 -12.66 -5.38 -9.45
C ASP A 108 -12.54 -6.39 -10.60
N ALA A 109 -12.07 -7.61 -10.32
CA ALA A 109 -11.99 -8.68 -11.29
C ALA A 109 -13.35 -9.36 -11.57
N GLY A 110 -14.40 -9.00 -10.84
CA GLY A 110 -15.73 -9.58 -11.01
C GLY A 110 -15.97 -10.83 -10.19
N CYS A 111 -15.12 -11.12 -9.20
CA CYS A 111 -15.34 -12.27 -8.31
C CYS A 111 -16.53 -12.00 -7.39
N ARG A 112 -17.37 -13.01 -7.20
CA ARG A 112 -18.52 -12.88 -6.28
C ARG A 112 -18.11 -12.95 -4.81
N ALA A 113 -16.93 -13.52 -4.51
CA ALA A 113 -16.42 -13.63 -3.14
C ALA A 113 -14.92 -13.85 -3.16
N THR A 114 -14.27 -13.47 -2.05
CA THR A 114 -12.89 -13.86 -1.73
C THR A 114 -12.97 -14.79 -0.52
N LEU A 115 -12.48 -16.01 -0.67
CA LEU A 115 -12.54 -17.01 0.40
C LEU A 115 -11.24 -16.97 1.21
N SER A 116 -11.38 -17.10 2.53
CA SER A 116 -10.22 -17.06 3.43
C SER A 116 -10.47 -17.93 4.67
N PHE A 117 -9.38 -18.43 5.24
CA PHE A 117 -9.37 -19.04 6.57
C PHE A 117 -9.11 -18.02 7.67
N ASP A 118 -8.70 -16.81 7.31
CA ASP A 118 -8.39 -15.75 8.27
C ASP A 118 -9.68 -15.12 8.80
N ARG A 119 -9.94 -15.30 10.10
CA ARG A 119 -11.18 -14.84 10.74
C ARG A 119 -11.32 -13.30 10.68
N LYS A 120 -10.21 -12.59 10.82
CA LYS A 120 -10.23 -11.13 10.78
C LYS A 120 -10.51 -10.62 9.35
N ALA A 121 -9.94 -11.26 8.34
CA ALA A 121 -10.21 -10.94 6.95
C ALA A 121 -11.69 -11.17 6.60
N VAL A 122 -12.27 -12.28 7.07
CA VAL A 122 -13.69 -12.58 6.88
C VAL A 122 -14.57 -11.54 7.58
N ALA A 123 -14.25 -11.20 8.83
CA ALA A 123 -15.09 -10.29 9.61
C ALA A 123 -14.94 -8.82 9.16
N GLN A 124 -13.75 -8.41 8.71
CA GLN A 124 -13.43 -6.99 8.60
C GLN A 124 -12.84 -6.56 7.24
N ALA A 125 -12.64 -7.49 6.31
CA ALA A 125 -12.18 -7.16 4.95
C ALA A 125 -13.19 -7.57 3.86
N GLY A 126 -14.38 -7.98 4.25
CA GLY A 126 -15.41 -8.37 3.30
C GLY A 126 -15.16 -9.71 2.63
N MET A 127 -14.30 -10.56 3.20
CA MET A 127 -14.09 -11.92 2.72
C MET A 127 -15.12 -12.89 3.29
N ALA A 128 -15.18 -14.09 2.72
CA ALA A 128 -16.07 -15.14 3.15
C ALA A 128 -15.28 -16.34 3.64
N ALA A 129 -15.82 -17.06 4.60
CA ALA A 129 -15.19 -18.27 5.10
C ALA A 129 -15.20 -19.37 4.03
N VAL A 130 -14.12 -20.14 3.97
CA VAL A 130 -14.09 -21.34 3.14
C VAL A 130 -15.15 -22.30 3.65
N PRO A 131 -16.08 -22.79 2.79
CA PRO A 131 -17.15 -23.67 3.26
C PRO A 131 -16.63 -25.00 3.75
N ALA A 132 -17.38 -25.61 4.67
CA ALA A 132 -17.08 -26.95 5.17
C ALA A 132 -17.21 -27.97 4.03
N PRO A 133 -16.51 -29.13 4.10
CA PRO A 133 -16.68 -30.18 3.09
C PRO A 133 -18.09 -30.73 3.12
N SER A 134 -18.60 -31.12 1.95
CA SER A 134 -19.94 -31.69 1.78
C SER A 134 -20.02 -33.10 2.33
#